data_180a2538bc05ee5d86a25efb2f23e688
#
_entry.id   180a2538bc05ee5d86a25efb2f23e688
#
_cell.length_a   1.000
_cell.length_b   1.000
_cell.length_c   1.000
_cell.angle_alpha   90.00
_cell.angle_beta   90.00
_cell.angle_gamma   90.00
#
_symmetry.space_group_name_H-M   'P 1'
#
loop_
_entity.id
_entity.type
_entity.pdbx_description
1 polymer ?
#
loop_
_entity_poly.entity_id
_entity_poly.type
_entity_poly.pdbx_seq_one_letter_code
_entity_poly.pdbx_strand_id
1 'polypeptide(L)'
;MAYKRSALMEERLAGNRQRILQAARRLVAEGGYRNAPITAVAAAAGVSTGQIYRHFPSKADLFVEVLSAAVENEITILRAIAAEPVPAARRLRRAVETFVRRALAGPGLAWAFIAEPVEAEVDAERIRARRLLGEVFRELLAEGIANGELPEQDLDASAACLVGAYTEALVGPIAPTRASPRDGERLVEAICGFCLRAVGARTA
;
A
#
# COMPACT_ATOMS: atom_id res chain seq x y z
N MET A 1 -44.12 0.32 -8.43
CA MET A 1 -43.53 -0.73 -7.54
C MET A 1 -42.22 -1.34 -8.06
N ALA A 2 -41.96 -1.40 -9.37
CA ALA A 2 -40.72 -1.92 -9.93
C ALA A 2 -39.46 -1.12 -9.53
N TYR A 3 -39.51 0.21 -9.47
CA TYR A 3 -38.39 1.10 -9.12
C TYR A 3 -37.86 0.88 -7.69
N LYS A 4 -38.74 0.64 -6.72
CA LYS A 4 -38.35 0.38 -5.30
C LYS A 4 -37.66 -0.98 -5.10
N ARG A 5 -38.03 -1.98 -5.91
CA ARG A 5 -37.37 -3.31 -5.90
C ARG A 5 -35.97 -3.24 -6.52
N SER A 6 -35.76 -2.42 -7.55
CA SER A 6 -34.46 -2.18 -8.18
C SER A 6 -33.49 -1.54 -7.19
N ALA A 7 -33.88 -0.43 -6.53
CA ALA A 7 -33.02 0.26 -5.56
C ALA A 7 -32.59 -0.63 -4.37
N LEU A 8 -33.52 -1.38 -3.78
CA LEU A 8 -33.21 -2.33 -2.72
C LEU A 8 -32.30 -3.49 -3.18
N MET A 9 -32.41 -3.89 -4.43
CA MET A 9 -31.53 -4.90 -4.99
C MET A 9 -30.11 -4.37 -5.20
N GLU A 10 -30.00 -3.16 -5.73
CA GLU A 10 -28.72 -2.45 -5.93
C GLU A 10 -28.02 -2.19 -4.59
N GLU A 11 -28.77 -1.78 -3.57
CA GLU A 11 -28.25 -1.56 -2.22
C GLU A 11 -27.73 -2.86 -1.58
N ARG A 12 -28.44 -3.97 -1.77
CA ARG A 12 -27.99 -5.31 -1.33
C ARG A 12 -26.74 -5.78 -2.09
N LEU A 13 -26.67 -5.53 -3.38
CA LEU A 13 -25.49 -5.86 -4.20
C LEU A 13 -24.28 -5.05 -3.78
N ALA A 14 -24.43 -3.75 -3.58
CA ALA A 14 -23.37 -2.88 -3.07
C ALA A 14 -22.91 -3.32 -1.67
N GLY A 15 -23.84 -3.62 -0.77
CA GLY A 15 -23.53 -4.11 0.57
C GLY A 15 -22.79 -5.46 0.55
N ASN A 16 -23.16 -6.37 -0.35
CA ASN A 16 -22.46 -7.64 -0.52
C ASN A 16 -21.02 -7.43 -1.03
N ARG A 17 -20.83 -6.57 -2.01
CA ARG A 17 -19.52 -6.24 -2.57
C ARG A 17 -18.57 -5.69 -1.50
N GLN A 18 -19.07 -4.75 -0.68
CA GLN A 18 -18.30 -4.19 0.44
C GLN A 18 -17.89 -5.26 1.47
N ARG A 19 -18.81 -6.16 1.84
CA ARG A 19 -18.52 -7.26 2.77
C ARG A 19 -17.46 -8.21 2.21
N ILE A 20 -17.51 -8.52 0.91
CA ILE A 20 -16.52 -9.36 0.23
C ILE A 20 -15.15 -8.71 0.29
N LEU A 21 -15.03 -7.42 -0.06
CA LEU A 21 -13.76 -6.67 -0.01
C LEU A 21 -13.18 -6.62 1.41
N GLN A 22 -14.01 -6.34 2.42
CA GLN A 22 -13.58 -6.33 3.82
C GLN A 22 -13.10 -7.70 4.30
N ALA A 23 -13.80 -8.77 3.94
CA ALA A 23 -13.42 -10.13 4.28
C ALA A 23 -12.09 -10.52 3.60
N ALA A 24 -11.94 -10.22 2.30
CA ALA A 24 -10.71 -10.46 1.56
C ALA A 24 -9.53 -9.71 2.19
N ARG A 25 -9.69 -8.40 2.46
CA ARG A 25 -8.65 -7.58 3.10
C ARG A 25 -8.21 -8.15 4.45
N ARG A 26 -9.16 -8.58 5.28
CA ARG A 26 -8.86 -9.18 6.59
C ARG A 26 -8.04 -10.46 6.45
N LEU A 27 -8.46 -11.38 5.58
CA LEU A 27 -7.75 -12.64 5.37
C LEU A 27 -6.35 -12.43 4.81
N VAL A 28 -6.17 -11.45 3.92
CA VAL A 28 -4.84 -11.06 3.42
C VAL A 28 -3.98 -10.49 4.54
N ALA A 29 -4.54 -9.65 5.39
CA ALA A 29 -3.80 -9.09 6.52
C ALA A 29 -3.36 -10.17 7.53
N GLU A 30 -4.16 -11.23 7.70
CA GLU A 30 -3.87 -12.35 8.59
C GLU A 30 -2.80 -13.32 8.03
N GLY A 31 -2.80 -13.56 6.71
CA GLY A 31 -1.97 -14.64 6.17
C GLY A 31 -1.47 -14.47 4.73
N GLY A 32 -1.61 -13.28 4.14
CA GLY A 32 -1.20 -13.02 2.76
C GLY A 32 -2.24 -13.48 1.72
N TYR A 33 -1.91 -13.26 0.47
CA TYR A 33 -2.76 -13.57 -0.68
C TYR A 33 -3.08 -15.06 -0.82
N ARG A 34 -2.10 -15.93 -0.56
CA ARG A 34 -2.24 -17.39 -0.67
C ARG A 34 -3.25 -17.92 0.33
N ASN A 35 -3.29 -17.36 1.54
CA ASN A 35 -4.17 -17.79 2.64
C ASN A 35 -5.57 -17.18 2.57
N ALA A 36 -5.92 -16.47 1.49
CA ALA A 36 -7.25 -15.94 1.24
C ALA A 36 -7.89 -16.59 -0.01
N PRO A 37 -8.16 -17.93 -0.02
CA PRO A 37 -8.89 -18.54 -1.11
C PRO A 37 -10.33 -18.03 -1.16
N ILE A 38 -10.93 -18.03 -2.36
CA ILE A 38 -12.31 -17.52 -2.58
C ILE A 38 -13.34 -18.18 -1.65
N THR A 39 -13.15 -19.46 -1.32
CA THR A 39 -14.02 -20.19 -0.37
C THR A 39 -13.94 -19.62 1.04
N ALA A 40 -12.75 -19.25 1.52
CA ALA A 40 -12.57 -18.63 2.82
C ALA A 40 -13.15 -17.19 2.82
N VAL A 41 -12.95 -16.45 1.74
CA VAL A 41 -13.54 -15.10 1.58
C VAL A 41 -15.07 -15.19 1.59
N ALA A 42 -15.65 -16.15 0.88
CA ALA A 42 -17.11 -16.38 0.84
C ALA A 42 -17.67 -16.67 2.24
N ALA A 43 -17.04 -17.58 2.96
CA ALA A 43 -17.43 -17.93 4.32
C ALA A 43 -17.33 -16.70 5.26
N ALA A 44 -16.22 -15.96 5.19
CA ALA A 44 -15.99 -14.79 6.02
C ALA A 44 -16.94 -13.61 5.70
N ALA A 45 -17.36 -13.48 4.44
CA ALA A 45 -18.31 -12.46 4.00
C ALA A 45 -19.79 -12.85 4.19
N GLY A 46 -20.07 -14.12 4.54
CA GLY A 46 -21.44 -14.65 4.62
C GLY A 46 -22.16 -14.68 3.28
N VAL A 47 -21.46 -15.06 2.19
CA VAL A 47 -21.99 -15.16 0.84
C VAL A 47 -21.57 -16.49 0.20
N SER A 48 -22.22 -16.87 -0.90
CA SER A 48 -21.75 -18.02 -1.72
C SER A 48 -20.58 -17.61 -2.61
N THR A 49 -19.75 -18.58 -3.02
CA THR A 49 -18.68 -18.36 -4.01
C THR A 49 -19.24 -17.83 -5.34
N GLY A 50 -20.41 -18.30 -5.77
CA GLY A 50 -21.10 -17.78 -6.95
C GLY A 50 -21.48 -16.31 -6.84
N GLN A 51 -21.79 -15.82 -5.62
CA GLN A 51 -22.03 -14.40 -5.39
C GLN A 51 -20.74 -13.58 -5.50
N ILE A 52 -19.57 -14.11 -5.07
CA ILE A 52 -18.28 -13.44 -5.27
C ILE A 52 -18.01 -13.30 -6.77
N TYR A 53 -18.12 -14.38 -7.55
CA TYR A 53 -17.84 -14.36 -8.99
C TYR A 53 -18.80 -13.47 -9.81
N ARG A 54 -19.95 -13.11 -9.26
CA ARG A 54 -20.84 -12.07 -9.86
C ARG A 54 -20.30 -10.65 -9.73
N HIS A 55 -19.46 -10.39 -8.73
CA HIS A 55 -18.86 -9.07 -8.49
C HIS A 55 -17.42 -8.99 -8.97
N PHE A 56 -16.70 -10.10 -8.92
CA PHE A 56 -15.27 -10.21 -9.24
C PHE A 56 -15.08 -11.47 -10.11
N PRO A 57 -14.83 -11.32 -11.42
CA PRO A 57 -14.71 -12.44 -12.35
C PRO A 57 -13.65 -13.48 -11.95
N SER A 58 -12.59 -13.05 -11.27
CA SER A 58 -11.51 -13.91 -10.78
C SER A 58 -11.08 -13.56 -9.35
N LYS A 59 -10.24 -14.41 -8.76
CA LYS A 59 -9.55 -14.09 -7.51
C LYS A 59 -8.63 -12.87 -7.70
N ALA A 60 -7.93 -12.80 -8.82
CA ALA A 60 -7.05 -11.68 -9.14
C ALA A 60 -7.81 -10.34 -9.15
N ASP A 61 -8.99 -10.26 -9.81
CA ASP A 61 -9.82 -9.05 -9.84
C ASP A 61 -10.22 -8.59 -8.43
N LEU A 62 -10.61 -9.51 -7.56
CA LEU A 62 -10.91 -9.18 -6.17
C LEU A 62 -9.70 -8.58 -5.45
N PHE A 63 -8.52 -9.16 -5.69
CA PHE A 63 -7.29 -8.71 -5.02
C PHE A 63 -6.74 -7.42 -5.59
N VAL A 64 -6.86 -7.17 -6.88
CA VAL A 64 -6.56 -5.87 -7.49
C VAL A 64 -7.34 -4.77 -6.77
N GLU A 65 -8.63 -4.98 -6.49
CA GLU A 65 -9.41 -3.98 -5.76
C GLU A 65 -9.01 -3.83 -4.29
N VAL A 66 -8.67 -4.94 -3.62
CA VAL A 66 -8.14 -4.89 -2.23
C VAL A 66 -6.83 -4.11 -2.19
N LEU A 67 -5.95 -4.34 -3.16
CA LEU A 67 -4.67 -3.63 -3.30
C LEU A 67 -4.90 -2.15 -3.62
N SER A 68 -5.71 -1.84 -4.62
CA SER A 68 -6.03 -0.46 -5.02
C SER A 68 -6.57 0.36 -3.84
N ALA A 69 -7.53 -0.18 -3.09
CA ALA A 69 -8.09 0.50 -1.92
C ALA A 69 -7.06 0.75 -0.81
N ALA A 70 -6.12 -0.19 -0.61
CA ALA A 70 -5.06 0.00 0.38
C ALA A 70 -4.03 1.04 -0.08
N VAL A 71 -3.69 1.05 -1.36
CA VAL A 71 -2.79 2.05 -1.97
C VAL A 71 -3.40 3.44 -1.93
N GLU A 72 -4.67 3.60 -2.25
CA GLU A 72 -5.39 4.87 -2.16
C GLU A 72 -5.36 5.43 -0.73
N ASN A 73 -5.59 4.58 0.26
CA ASN A 73 -5.48 4.97 1.67
C ASN A 73 -4.04 5.40 2.03
N GLU A 74 -3.03 4.68 1.55
CA GLU A 74 -1.63 5.03 1.79
C GLU A 74 -1.26 6.36 1.13
N ILE A 75 -1.65 6.58 -0.12
CA ILE A 75 -1.44 7.85 -0.83
C ILE A 75 -2.11 9.01 -0.09
N THR A 76 -3.32 8.81 0.43
CA THR A 76 -4.03 9.83 1.22
C THR A 76 -3.23 10.23 2.45
N ILE A 77 -2.67 9.26 3.17
CA ILE A 77 -1.82 9.49 4.35
C ILE A 77 -0.54 10.24 3.96
N LEU A 78 0.16 9.78 2.92
CA LEU A 78 1.41 10.39 2.47
C LEU A 78 1.19 11.81 1.94
N ARG A 79 0.13 12.08 1.21
CA ARG A 79 -0.23 13.43 0.77
C ARG A 79 -0.56 14.36 1.92
N ALA A 80 -1.23 13.88 2.96
CA ALA A 80 -1.46 14.67 4.16
C ALA A 80 -0.15 15.09 4.83
N ILE A 81 0.84 14.17 4.90
CA ILE A 81 2.17 14.47 5.42
C ILE A 81 2.92 15.45 4.49
N ALA A 82 2.84 15.24 3.18
CA ALA A 82 3.47 16.12 2.19
C ALA A 82 2.94 17.55 2.22
N ALA A 83 1.71 17.76 2.65
CA ALA A 83 1.08 19.08 2.78
C ALA A 83 1.37 19.81 4.11
N GLU A 84 2.12 19.21 5.03
CA GLU A 84 2.43 19.84 6.31
C GLU A 84 3.33 21.08 6.15
N PRO A 85 3.11 22.16 6.93
CA PRO A 85 3.88 23.39 6.84
C PRO A 85 5.23 23.27 7.57
N VAL A 86 6.04 22.29 7.18
CA VAL A 86 7.39 22.03 7.72
C VAL A 86 8.37 21.74 6.58
N PRO A 87 9.69 21.84 6.79
CA PRO A 87 10.70 21.62 5.74
C PRO A 87 10.53 20.29 5.00
N ALA A 88 10.85 20.27 3.70
CA ALA A 88 10.71 19.09 2.82
C ALA A 88 11.44 17.85 3.37
N ALA A 89 12.64 18.03 3.92
CA ALA A 89 13.40 16.94 4.55
C ALA A 89 12.64 16.30 5.73
N ARG A 90 11.93 17.09 6.53
CA ARG A 90 11.12 16.59 7.65
C ARG A 90 9.88 15.85 7.15
N ARG A 91 9.20 16.38 6.14
CA ARG A 91 8.05 15.70 5.50
C ARG A 91 8.47 14.40 4.86
N LEU A 92 9.58 14.38 4.14
CA LEU A 92 10.16 13.18 3.55
C LEU A 92 10.43 12.09 4.60
N ARG A 93 11.11 12.47 5.70
CA ARG A 93 11.36 11.55 6.81
C ARG A 93 10.06 10.96 7.35
N ARG A 94 9.06 11.81 7.65
CA ARG A 94 7.78 11.37 8.19
C ARG A 94 7.00 10.47 7.24
N ALA A 95 7.04 10.74 5.94
CA ALA A 95 6.40 9.92 4.92
C ALA A 95 7.00 8.51 4.89
N VAL A 96 8.34 8.40 4.80
CA VAL A 96 9.05 7.11 4.83
C VAL A 96 8.82 6.39 6.16
N GLU A 97 8.98 7.07 7.29
CA GLU A 97 8.77 6.52 8.62
C GLU A 97 7.36 5.95 8.78
N THR A 98 6.34 6.71 8.37
CA THR A 98 4.94 6.31 8.47
C THR A 98 4.68 5.05 7.65
N PHE A 99 5.16 5.01 6.40
CA PHE A 99 5.02 3.83 5.54
C PHE A 99 5.68 2.61 6.17
N VAL A 100 6.95 2.73 6.59
CA VAL A 100 7.71 1.60 7.17
C VAL A 100 7.07 1.08 8.45
N ARG A 101 6.66 1.97 9.37
CA ARG A 101 5.96 1.58 10.61
C ARG A 101 4.66 0.85 10.34
N ARG A 102 3.87 1.33 9.39
CA ARG A 102 2.60 0.69 8.99
C ARG A 102 2.82 -0.68 8.37
N ALA A 103 3.84 -0.82 7.53
CA ALA A 103 4.20 -2.12 6.96
C ALA A 103 4.64 -3.13 8.03
N LEU A 104 5.42 -2.68 9.01
CA LEU A 104 5.85 -3.53 10.13
C LEU A 104 4.71 -3.88 11.09
N ALA A 105 3.74 -2.99 11.27
CA ALA A 105 2.55 -3.24 12.10
C ALA A 105 1.54 -4.19 11.43
N GLY A 106 1.49 -4.22 10.09
CA GLY A 106 0.62 -5.10 9.31
C GLY A 106 1.39 -5.98 8.31
N PRO A 107 2.31 -6.85 8.77
CA PRO A 107 3.26 -7.53 7.90
C PRO A 107 2.59 -8.44 6.85
N GLY A 108 1.46 -9.08 7.16
CA GLY A 108 0.73 -9.93 6.20
C GLY A 108 0.22 -9.15 4.99
N LEU A 109 -0.39 -7.98 5.24
CA LEU A 109 -0.87 -7.11 4.17
C LEU A 109 0.32 -6.51 3.39
N ALA A 110 1.36 -6.04 4.09
CA ALA A 110 2.55 -5.49 3.47
C ALA A 110 3.27 -6.54 2.59
N TRP A 111 3.39 -7.78 3.06
CA TRP A 111 3.95 -8.88 2.29
C TRP A 111 3.17 -9.12 1.00
N ALA A 112 1.84 -9.24 1.11
CA ALA A 112 0.96 -9.42 -0.04
C ALA A 112 1.10 -8.31 -1.09
N PHE A 113 1.41 -7.07 -0.67
CA PHE A 113 1.57 -5.94 -1.58
C PHE A 113 2.99 -5.76 -2.14
N ILE A 114 4.02 -6.15 -1.37
CA ILE A 114 5.40 -5.84 -1.73
C ILE A 114 6.09 -7.01 -2.44
N ALA A 115 5.93 -8.25 -1.95
CA ALA A 115 6.83 -9.34 -2.31
C ALA A 115 6.18 -10.71 -2.56
N GLU A 116 4.94 -10.95 -2.12
CA GLU A 116 4.32 -12.27 -2.28
C GLU A 116 4.16 -12.62 -3.77
N PRO A 117 4.51 -13.84 -4.22
CA PRO A 117 4.22 -14.27 -5.59
C PRO A 117 2.72 -14.29 -5.89
N VAL A 118 2.31 -13.62 -6.97
CA VAL A 118 0.92 -13.41 -7.38
C VAL A 118 0.75 -13.57 -8.89
N GLU A 119 -0.50 -13.55 -9.37
CA GLU A 119 -0.84 -13.53 -10.77
C GLU A 119 -0.43 -12.20 -11.44
N ALA A 120 -0.25 -12.23 -12.75
CA ALA A 120 0.25 -11.09 -13.54
C ALA A 120 -0.60 -9.81 -13.38
N GLU A 121 -1.92 -9.96 -13.25
CA GLU A 121 -2.85 -8.84 -13.07
C GLU A 121 -2.61 -8.11 -11.75
N VAL A 122 -2.36 -8.85 -10.67
CA VAL A 122 -2.05 -8.27 -9.35
C VAL A 122 -0.66 -7.63 -9.36
N ASP A 123 0.31 -8.24 -10.07
CA ASP A 123 1.65 -7.67 -10.19
C ASP A 123 1.65 -6.37 -11.00
N ALA A 124 0.85 -6.29 -12.06
CA ALA A 124 0.63 -5.05 -12.81
C ALA A 124 0.09 -3.91 -11.93
N GLU A 125 -0.86 -4.21 -11.03
CA GLU A 125 -1.38 -3.23 -10.08
C GLU A 125 -0.32 -2.80 -9.05
N ARG A 126 0.58 -3.69 -8.63
CA ARG A 126 1.72 -3.33 -7.77
C ARG A 126 2.67 -2.35 -8.46
N ILE A 127 2.94 -2.55 -9.75
CA ILE A 127 3.75 -1.62 -10.54
C ILE A 127 3.08 -0.26 -10.61
N ARG A 128 1.76 -0.24 -10.86
CA ARG A 128 0.96 0.99 -10.85
C ARG A 128 1.00 1.67 -9.47
N ALA A 129 0.86 0.92 -8.40
CA ALA A 129 0.92 1.41 -7.03
C ALA A 129 2.26 2.09 -6.71
N ARG A 130 3.39 1.47 -7.10
CA ARG A 130 4.72 2.06 -6.92
C ARG A 130 4.87 3.40 -7.65
N ARG A 131 4.30 3.51 -8.86
CA ARG A 131 4.29 4.78 -9.61
C ARG A 131 3.51 5.86 -8.87
N LEU A 132 2.29 5.54 -8.41
CA LEU A 132 1.44 6.48 -7.67
C LEU A 132 2.09 6.95 -6.35
N LEU A 133 2.77 6.05 -5.64
CA LEU A 133 3.57 6.42 -4.47
C LEU A 133 4.74 7.32 -4.86
N GLY A 134 5.41 7.02 -5.97
CA GLY A 134 6.49 7.83 -6.52
C GLY A 134 6.06 9.26 -6.85
N GLU A 135 4.84 9.45 -7.37
CA GLU A 135 4.30 10.78 -7.66
C GLU A 135 4.26 11.69 -6.42
N VAL A 136 3.87 11.15 -5.26
CA VAL A 136 3.86 11.92 -4.00
C VAL A 136 5.28 12.35 -3.61
N PHE A 137 6.27 11.47 -3.71
CA PHE A 137 7.66 11.81 -3.42
C PHE A 137 8.24 12.77 -4.45
N ARG A 138 7.91 12.61 -5.73
CA ARG A 138 8.32 13.51 -6.80
C ARG A 138 7.86 14.95 -6.55
N GLU A 139 6.58 15.14 -6.17
CA GLU A 139 6.02 16.45 -5.80
C GLU A 139 6.77 17.07 -4.60
N LEU A 140 7.03 16.27 -3.58
CA LEU A 140 7.75 16.70 -2.37
C LEU A 140 9.21 17.07 -2.65
N LEU A 141 9.90 16.29 -3.49
CA LEU A 141 11.27 16.57 -3.93
C LEU A 141 11.33 17.87 -4.77
N ALA A 142 10.39 18.04 -5.71
CA ALA A 142 10.31 19.25 -6.54
C ALA A 142 10.15 20.51 -5.71
N GLU A 143 9.28 20.50 -4.70
CA GLU A 143 9.11 21.60 -3.78
C GLU A 143 10.38 21.86 -2.95
N GLY A 144 11.00 20.80 -2.42
CA GLY A 144 12.24 20.92 -1.65
C GLY A 144 13.41 21.53 -2.46
N ILE A 145 13.52 21.20 -3.75
CA ILE A 145 14.50 21.81 -4.66
C ILE A 145 14.14 23.28 -4.91
N ALA A 146 12.89 23.57 -5.23
CA ALA A 146 12.45 24.94 -5.50
C ALA A 146 12.68 25.87 -4.30
N ASN A 147 12.59 25.37 -3.07
CA ASN A 147 12.84 26.09 -1.83
C ASN A 147 14.32 26.12 -1.42
N GLY A 148 15.23 25.48 -2.16
CA GLY A 148 16.64 25.37 -1.83
C GLY A 148 16.97 24.46 -0.64
N GLU A 149 16.02 23.62 -0.24
CA GLU A 149 16.19 22.65 0.87
C GLU A 149 16.87 21.36 0.41
N LEU A 150 16.75 21.02 -0.88
CA LEU A 150 17.33 19.84 -1.51
C LEU A 150 18.17 20.25 -2.72
N PRO A 151 19.22 19.50 -3.05
CA PRO A 151 20.02 19.72 -4.26
C PRO A 151 19.23 19.34 -5.52
N GLU A 152 19.59 19.95 -6.65
CA GLU A 152 19.12 19.54 -7.98
C GLU A 152 19.39 18.06 -8.24
N GLN A 153 18.38 17.36 -8.70
CA GLN A 153 18.44 15.94 -9.01
C GLN A 153 17.32 15.55 -9.99
N ASP A 154 17.45 14.40 -10.64
CA ASP A 154 16.38 13.82 -11.46
C ASP A 154 15.22 13.39 -10.55
N LEU A 155 14.07 14.04 -10.69
CA LEU A 155 12.91 13.85 -9.84
C LEU A 155 12.29 12.46 -10.01
N ASP A 156 12.20 11.96 -11.25
CA ASP A 156 11.53 10.70 -11.53
C ASP A 156 12.41 9.52 -11.06
N ALA A 157 13.70 9.56 -11.32
CA ALA A 157 14.64 8.57 -10.82
C ALA A 157 14.72 8.58 -9.30
N SER A 158 14.85 9.76 -8.67
CA SER A 158 14.96 9.87 -7.22
C SER A 158 13.70 9.37 -6.50
N ALA A 159 12.52 9.72 -7.00
CA ALA A 159 11.26 9.24 -6.44
C ALA A 159 11.11 7.71 -6.58
N ALA A 160 11.45 7.15 -7.74
CA ALA A 160 11.43 5.71 -7.96
C ALA A 160 12.44 4.98 -7.05
N CYS A 161 13.67 5.51 -6.91
CA CYS A 161 14.69 4.97 -6.02
C CYS A 161 14.26 5.00 -4.55
N LEU A 162 13.60 6.07 -4.09
CA LEU A 162 13.06 6.15 -2.74
C LEU A 162 12.04 5.03 -2.49
N VAL A 163 11.04 4.90 -3.38
CA VAL A 163 10.02 3.85 -3.27
C VAL A 163 10.67 2.47 -3.28
N GLY A 164 11.61 2.22 -4.20
CA GLY A 164 12.35 0.97 -4.27
C GLY A 164 13.16 0.69 -3.00
N ALA A 165 13.87 1.67 -2.48
CA ALA A 165 14.71 1.50 -1.31
C ALA A 165 13.94 1.06 -0.06
N TYR A 166 12.84 1.75 0.29
CA TYR A 166 12.10 1.36 1.50
C TYR A 166 11.25 0.11 1.29
N THR A 167 10.72 -0.15 0.09
CA THR A 167 9.97 -1.39 -0.17
C THR A 167 10.88 -2.61 -0.18
N GLU A 168 12.05 -2.57 -0.82
CA GLU A 168 13.01 -3.67 -0.85
C GLU A 168 13.59 -3.95 0.55
N ALA A 169 13.90 -2.90 1.30
CA ALA A 169 14.40 -3.05 2.67
C ALA A 169 13.39 -3.74 3.61
N LEU A 170 12.11 -3.71 3.28
CA LEU A 170 11.03 -4.35 4.04
C LEU A 170 10.82 -5.83 3.70
N VAL A 171 11.23 -6.33 2.51
CA VAL A 171 10.94 -7.70 2.05
C VAL A 171 11.30 -8.75 3.10
N GLY A 172 12.54 -8.75 3.59
CA GLY A 172 12.97 -9.70 4.62
C GLY A 172 12.23 -9.52 5.96
N PRO A 173 12.13 -8.28 6.48
CA PRO A 173 11.44 -7.99 7.75
C PRO A 173 9.96 -8.36 7.82
N ILE A 174 9.21 -8.32 6.71
CA ILE A 174 7.79 -8.66 6.66
C ILE A 174 7.50 -10.08 6.17
N ALA A 175 8.53 -10.82 5.74
CA ALA A 175 8.36 -12.18 5.22
C ALA A 175 7.72 -13.13 6.24
N PRO A 176 6.80 -14.02 5.83
CA PRO A 176 6.17 -14.99 6.74
C PRO A 176 7.16 -15.94 7.43
N THR A 177 8.30 -16.18 6.79
CA THR A 177 9.38 -17.09 7.27
C THR A 177 10.42 -16.39 8.15
N ARG A 178 10.14 -15.18 8.63
CA ARG A 178 11.07 -14.39 9.44
C ARG A 178 11.53 -15.14 10.69
N ALA A 179 12.85 -15.37 10.81
CA ALA A 179 13.44 -16.15 11.89
C ALA A 179 13.56 -15.41 13.24
N SER A 180 13.56 -14.08 13.28
CA SER A 180 13.63 -13.27 14.52
C SER A 180 13.07 -11.87 14.30
N PRO A 181 12.43 -11.25 15.30
CA PRO A 181 12.08 -9.84 15.25
C PRO A 181 13.38 -9.03 15.22
N ARG A 182 13.66 -8.33 14.10
CA ARG A 182 14.62 -7.23 14.14
C ARG A 182 14.01 -6.12 14.99
N ASP A 183 14.88 -5.37 15.67
CA ASP A 183 14.47 -4.13 16.30
C ASP A 183 13.82 -3.22 15.24
N GLY A 184 12.50 -3.11 15.30
CA GLY A 184 11.72 -2.36 14.30
C GLY A 184 12.10 -0.90 14.27
N GLU A 185 12.40 -0.31 15.43
CA GLU A 185 12.80 1.10 15.53
C GLU A 185 14.15 1.34 14.85
N ARG A 186 15.12 0.46 15.08
CA ARG A 186 16.42 0.54 14.41
C ARG A 186 16.29 0.42 12.89
N LEU A 187 15.39 -0.43 12.42
CA LEU A 187 15.14 -0.57 10.98
C LEU A 187 14.50 0.68 10.39
N VAL A 188 13.49 1.24 11.06
CA VAL A 188 12.85 2.50 10.66
C VAL A 188 13.89 3.61 10.54
N GLU A 189 14.73 3.81 11.56
CA GLU A 189 15.78 4.82 11.56
C GLU A 189 16.80 4.61 10.43
N ALA A 190 17.21 3.37 10.20
CA ALA A 190 18.16 3.04 9.14
C ALA A 190 17.60 3.35 7.75
N ILE A 191 16.34 2.99 7.47
CA ILE A 191 15.67 3.26 6.19
C ILE A 191 15.47 4.76 6.00
N CYS A 192 14.95 5.47 7.02
CA CYS A 192 14.77 6.92 6.95
C CYS A 192 16.09 7.65 6.70
N GLY A 193 17.13 7.30 7.46
CA GLY A 193 18.45 7.89 7.29
C GLY A 193 19.06 7.62 5.92
N PHE A 194 18.85 6.42 5.34
CA PHE A 194 19.27 6.11 3.98
C PHE A 194 18.53 7.00 2.96
N CYS A 195 17.20 7.05 3.03
CA CYS A 195 16.38 7.82 2.10
C CYS A 195 16.73 9.32 2.12
N LEU A 196 16.93 9.90 3.31
CA LEU A 196 17.32 11.30 3.43
C LEU A 196 18.69 11.59 2.80
N ARG A 197 19.69 10.75 3.08
CA ARG A 197 21.02 10.91 2.47
C ARG A 197 20.99 10.72 0.96
N ALA A 198 20.20 9.79 0.46
CA ALA A 198 20.09 9.50 -0.97
C ALA A 198 19.61 10.71 -1.78
N VAL A 199 18.76 11.56 -1.20
CA VAL A 199 18.27 12.80 -1.84
C VAL A 199 19.04 14.05 -1.42
N GLY A 200 20.14 13.90 -0.71
CA GLY A 200 20.96 15.02 -0.26
C GLY A 200 20.30 15.91 0.81
N ALA A 201 19.29 15.39 1.52
CA ALA A 201 18.67 16.13 2.60
C ALA A 201 19.67 16.31 3.77
N ARG A 202 19.85 17.54 4.22
CA ARG A 202 20.66 17.83 5.42
C ARG A 202 19.90 17.35 6.65
N THR A 203 20.47 16.40 7.37
CA THR A 203 20.01 16.06 8.72
C THR A 203 20.51 17.14 9.65
N ALA A 204 19.57 17.97 10.14
CA ALA A 204 19.88 18.90 11.21
C ALA A 204 20.09 18.13 12.52
#